data_27ae51aca7f0bdc2dc7b36e401d521a2
#
_entry.id   27ae51aca7f0bdc2dc7b36e401d521a2
#
_cell.length_a   1.000
_cell.length_b   1.000
_cell.length_c   1.000
_cell.angle_alpha   90.00
_cell.angle_beta   90.00
_cell.angle_gamma   90.00
#
_symmetry.space_group_name_H-M   'P 1'
#
loop_
_entity.id
_entity.type
_entity.pdbx_description
1 polymer ?
#
loop_
_entity_poly.entity_id
_entity_poly.type
_entity_poly.pdbx_seq_one_letter_code
_entity_poly.pdbx_strand_id
1 'polypeptide(L)'
;MIIGEYQPSWLASPGLPSLSEPGAGSPSLLPAGPGDGDISTRLTALARITAIGGARTGPDAFSIPLLTEAEQLVARAGERLRMSASHTVAVLAGGTGSGKSSLFNQLAGADFSAVGVIRPFTKDPHACVWGMDGAAPLLEWLRIPPRNRYARSSALGEGESSLRGLILIDLPDHDSVAAGASLETDRLVSLADLMVWVLDPQKYADAAVHSRYLKPLAGHSSVIAVVLNQSDLLTADQADDCVADLTRLLDSEGLHEARVLVTSARTGAGLDELRKVLAETVTARRAASNRIAADLDVMAVRFLPYAGLRGAAWDSDPEEFSELPPGSAATLAESFGRAAGVAGVGQALQSARELRAVDYVGWPVSWLVDRVLGRDPVRKLRLGNLWEELRGVSAGPAGAQQAEIDNALTAIGEQIGPGLPKPWSATVRAAARARRSEIPGALGAAIGESLPAENSVEPWWRMVAVWQGLLLGCAVTGVAWIGAILAIGVFHAADHAVAIFSDAALLPWVALLIVAILVLGWLTASGCMSLVSSAALAERTRVEAQMRSAMMAVAEQYVLAPVRQELSEYARFCGELRTLRD
;
A
#
# COMPACT_ATOMS: atom_id res chain seq x y z
N MET A 1 -10.95 32.02 -54.08
CA MET A 1 -9.92 31.49 -53.19
C MET A 1 -10.47 31.57 -51.80
N ILE A 2 -11.09 30.49 -51.36
CA ILE A 2 -11.94 30.44 -50.15
C ILE A 2 -11.03 29.86 -49.04
N ILE A 3 -10.81 30.67 -48.01
CA ILE A 3 -10.11 30.22 -46.77
C ILE A 3 -11.16 29.47 -45.93
N GLY A 4 -11.01 28.15 -45.90
CA GLY A 4 -11.83 27.31 -45.05
C GLY A 4 -11.38 27.41 -43.60
N GLU A 5 -12.27 27.84 -42.73
CA GLU A 5 -12.10 27.73 -41.28
C GLU A 5 -12.06 26.27 -40.84
N TYR A 6 -10.96 25.89 -40.22
CA TYR A 6 -10.77 24.59 -39.61
C TYR A 6 -11.48 24.59 -38.26
N GLN A 7 -12.65 23.94 -38.18
CA GLN A 7 -13.31 23.63 -36.89
C GLN A 7 -12.83 22.27 -36.42
N PRO A 8 -12.31 22.16 -35.19
CA PRO A 8 -11.88 20.88 -34.65
C PRO A 8 -13.08 19.99 -34.28
N SER A 9 -13.02 18.72 -34.64
CA SER A 9 -14.06 17.69 -34.62
C SER A 9 -14.58 17.25 -33.23
N TRP A 10 -14.18 17.91 -32.16
CA TRP A 10 -14.63 17.56 -30.80
C TRP A 10 -15.90 18.32 -30.33
N LEU A 11 -16.46 19.19 -31.18
CA LEU A 11 -17.73 19.91 -30.91
C LEU A 11 -19.00 19.13 -31.28
N ALA A 12 -18.88 17.91 -31.82
CA ALA A 12 -20.00 17.06 -32.16
C ALA A 12 -20.03 15.82 -31.25
N SER A 13 -20.56 15.96 -30.03
CA SER A 13 -20.99 14.83 -29.20
C SER A 13 -22.52 14.83 -29.09
N PRO A 14 -23.18 13.68 -29.29
CA PRO A 14 -24.63 13.60 -29.28
C PRO A 14 -25.20 13.63 -27.85
N GLY A 15 -26.14 14.55 -27.61
CA GLY A 15 -27.22 14.39 -26.66
C GLY A 15 -26.88 14.27 -25.19
N LEU A 16 -26.55 15.37 -24.53
CA LEU A 16 -26.81 15.51 -23.09
C LEU A 16 -28.31 15.78 -22.84
N PRO A 17 -28.95 15.09 -21.89
CA PRO A 17 -30.32 15.42 -21.50
C PRO A 17 -30.37 16.83 -20.93
N SER A 18 -31.41 17.59 -21.34
CA SER A 18 -31.70 18.93 -20.86
C SER A 18 -31.77 18.95 -19.34
N LEU A 19 -30.84 19.67 -18.70
CA LEU A 19 -30.93 20.01 -17.29
C LEU A 19 -32.03 21.07 -17.11
N SER A 20 -33.10 20.71 -16.41
CA SER A 20 -34.09 21.64 -15.86
C SER A 20 -33.38 22.66 -14.96
N GLU A 21 -33.81 23.90 -15.04
CA GLU A 21 -33.30 25.02 -14.25
C GLU A 21 -33.19 24.68 -12.76
N PRO A 22 -32.09 25.00 -12.09
CA PRO A 22 -31.94 24.73 -10.66
C PRO A 22 -32.72 25.76 -9.86
N GLY A 23 -33.68 25.27 -9.05
CA GLY A 23 -34.31 26.04 -7.99
C GLY A 23 -33.26 26.62 -7.03
N ALA A 24 -33.47 27.84 -6.60
CA ALA A 24 -32.63 28.57 -5.65
C ALA A 24 -32.40 27.73 -4.37
N GLY A 25 -31.17 27.31 -4.13
CA GLY A 25 -30.80 26.62 -2.90
C GLY A 25 -29.77 25.49 -3.01
N SER A 26 -29.19 25.19 -4.19
CA SER A 26 -28.09 24.24 -4.28
C SER A 26 -26.79 24.90 -3.83
N PRO A 27 -26.03 24.30 -2.88
CA PRO A 27 -24.67 24.76 -2.60
C PRO A 27 -23.86 24.63 -3.90
N SER A 28 -23.16 25.68 -4.28
CA SER A 28 -22.33 25.73 -5.47
C SER A 28 -21.30 24.58 -5.40
N LEU A 29 -21.40 23.63 -6.32
CA LEU A 29 -20.44 22.55 -6.52
C LEU A 29 -19.14 23.04 -7.18
N LEU A 30 -18.99 24.35 -7.38
CA LEU A 30 -17.72 24.94 -7.76
C LEU A 30 -16.88 25.06 -6.48
N PRO A 31 -15.72 24.41 -6.40
CA PRO A 31 -14.81 24.62 -5.29
C PRO A 31 -14.50 26.12 -5.19
N ALA A 32 -14.48 26.66 -3.97
CA ALA A 32 -13.81 27.93 -3.70
C ALA A 32 -12.48 27.90 -4.46
N GLY A 33 -12.11 29.04 -5.09
CA GLY A 33 -10.94 29.13 -5.98
C GLY A 33 -9.71 28.40 -5.46
N PRO A 34 -8.67 28.17 -6.27
CA PRO A 34 -7.60 27.20 -5.99
C PRO A 34 -7.21 27.30 -4.53
N GLY A 35 -7.46 26.23 -3.78
CA GLY A 35 -7.02 26.12 -2.40
C GLY A 35 -5.53 26.45 -2.37
N ASP A 36 -5.05 27.04 -1.29
CA ASP A 36 -3.62 27.39 -1.09
C ASP A 36 -2.66 26.16 -1.14
N GLY A 37 -3.16 25.01 -1.59
CA GLY A 37 -2.38 23.80 -1.85
C GLY A 37 -1.30 24.06 -2.88
N ASP A 38 -0.06 23.84 -2.48
CA ASP A 38 1.08 23.99 -3.39
C ASP A 38 0.88 23.13 -4.65
N ILE A 39 0.88 23.73 -5.84
CA ILE A 39 0.74 23.07 -7.15
C ILE A 39 1.72 21.88 -7.27
N SER A 40 2.89 21.97 -6.63
CA SER A 40 3.87 20.90 -6.59
C SER A 40 3.35 19.65 -5.90
N THR A 41 2.66 19.83 -4.77
CA THR A 41 2.03 18.74 -4.00
C THR A 41 0.91 18.11 -4.81
N ARG A 42 0.07 18.91 -5.44
CA ARG A 42 -1.04 18.47 -6.32
C ARG A 42 -0.53 17.69 -7.54
N LEU A 43 0.54 18.16 -8.19
CA LEU A 43 1.19 17.44 -9.30
C LEU A 43 1.77 16.09 -8.86
N THR A 44 2.34 16.04 -7.67
CA THR A 44 2.86 14.79 -7.10
C THR A 44 1.72 13.82 -6.80
N ALA A 45 0.62 14.31 -6.26
CA ALA A 45 -0.59 13.51 -6.03
C ALA A 45 -1.16 12.97 -7.36
N LEU A 46 -1.25 13.80 -8.42
CA LEU A 46 -1.69 13.36 -9.74
C LEU A 46 -0.77 12.28 -10.32
N ALA A 47 0.55 12.41 -10.17
CA ALA A 47 1.52 11.40 -10.61
C ALA A 47 1.34 10.06 -9.87
N ARG A 48 1.00 10.09 -8.58
CA ARG A 48 0.69 8.88 -7.81
C ARG A 48 -0.64 8.26 -8.21
N ILE A 49 -1.67 9.07 -8.45
CA ILE A 49 -2.96 8.63 -8.98
C ILE A 49 -2.80 7.90 -10.31
N THR A 50 -2.00 8.46 -11.24
CA THR A 50 -1.74 7.81 -12.53
C THR A 50 -1.00 6.49 -12.38
N ALA A 51 -0.02 6.41 -11.48
CA ALA A 51 0.69 5.16 -11.19
C ALA A 51 -0.24 4.09 -10.60
N ILE A 52 -1.12 4.45 -9.65
CA ILE A 52 -2.13 3.57 -9.09
C ILE A 52 -3.12 3.11 -10.16
N GLY A 53 -3.59 4.03 -11.01
CA GLY A 53 -4.55 3.72 -12.08
C GLY A 53 -3.95 2.85 -13.18
N GLY A 54 -2.71 3.13 -13.59
CA GLY A 54 -2.00 2.39 -14.65
C GLY A 54 -1.65 0.94 -14.26
N ALA A 55 -1.51 0.64 -12.98
CA ALA A 55 -1.29 -0.72 -12.48
C ALA A 55 -2.53 -1.62 -12.60
N ARG A 56 -3.71 -1.05 -12.87
CA ARG A 56 -4.98 -1.77 -12.94
C ARG A 56 -5.42 -2.00 -14.37
N THR A 57 -5.61 -3.28 -14.71
CA THR A 57 -6.02 -3.72 -16.04
C THR A 57 -7.36 -4.43 -16.00
N GLY A 58 -8.13 -4.36 -17.08
CA GLY A 58 -9.41 -5.05 -17.20
C GLY A 58 -10.53 -4.17 -17.75
N PRO A 59 -11.72 -4.72 -17.97
CA PRO A 59 -12.85 -4.00 -18.59
C PRO A 59 -13.40 -2.86 -17.71
N ASP A 60 -13.24 -2.96 -16.40
CA ASP A 60 -13.66 -1.95 -15.43
C ASP A 60 -12.48 -1.07 -14.94
N ALA A 61 -11.32 -1.12 -15.59
CA ALA A 61 -10.13 -0.33 -15.25
C ALA A 61 -10.35 1.18 -15.44
N PHE A 62 -9.37 1.97 -15.01
CA PHE A 62 -9.37 3.40 -15.27
C PHE A 62 -9.34 3.67 -16.79
N SER A 63 -9.97 4.76 -17.20
CA SER A 63 -9.97 5.20 -18.60
C SER A 63 -8.54 5.49 -19.07
N ILE A 64 -8.07 4.73 -20.06
CA ILE A 64 -6.72 4.93 -20.64
C ILE A 64 -6.53 6.38 -21.14
N PRO A 65 -7.49 6.99 -21.87
CA PRO A 65 -7.35 8.40 -22.26
C PRO A 65 -7.18 9.36 -21.08
N LEU A 66 -7.91 9.13 -19.97
CA LEU A 66 -7.79 9.95 -18.77
C LEU A 66 -6.41 9.83 -18.12
N LEU A 67 -5.88 8.60 -18.01
CA LEU A 67 -4.54 8.37 -17.47
C LEU A 67 -3.47 9.02 -18.36
N THR A 68 -3.57 8.83 -19.68
CA THR A 68 -2.61 9.43 -20.65
C THR A 68 -2.62 10.96 -20.57
N GLU A 69 -3.79 11.59 -20.46
CA GLU A 69 -3.93 13.04 -20.32
C GLU A 69 -3.32 13.54 -19.00
N ALA A 70 -3.56 12.82 -17.90
CA ALA A 70 -2.98 13.12 -16.60
C ALA A 70 -1.44 12.99 -16.63
N GLU A 71 -0.90 11.92 -17.25
CA GLU A 71 0.54 11.74 -17.45
C GLU A 71 1.16 12.86 -18.29
N GLN A 72 0.46 13.28 -19.36
CA GLN A 72 0.91 14.41 -20.18
C GLN A 72 0.90 15.72 -19.39
N LEU A 73 -0.09 15.94 -18.53
CA LEU A 73 -0.12 17.13 -17.66
C LEU A 73 1.07 17.12 -16.71
N VAL A 74 1.34 15.99 -16.04
CA VAL A 74 2.50 15.82 -15.15
C VAL A 74 3.81 16.04 -15.89
N ALA A 75 3.95 15.51 -17.11
CA ALA A 75 5.14 15.68 -17.93
C ALA A 75 5.33 17.13 -18.38
N ARG A 76 4.26 17.82 -18.84
CA ARG A 76 4.30 19.24 -19.24
C ARG A 76 4.65 20.16 -18.08
N ALA A 77 4.18 19.85 -16.87
CA ALA A 77 4.49 20.63 -15.68
C ALA A 77 5.99 20.60 -15.32
N GLY A 78 6.69 19.54 -15.70
CA GLY A 78 8.13 19.39 -15.52
C GLY A 78 8.58 19.29 -14.05
N GLU A 79 9.86 18.99 -13.88
CA GLU A 79 10.48 18.84 -12.55
C GLU A 79 10.55 20.17 -11.79
N ARG A 80 10.75 21.27 -12.52
CA ARG A 80 10.88 22.63 -11.99
C ARG A 80 9.61 23.09 -11.25
N LEU A 81 8.41 22.82 -11.80
CA LEU A 81 7.13 23.16 -11.16
C LEU A 81 6.84 22.31 -9.93
N ARG A 82 7.36 21.07 -9.90
CA ARG A 82 7.24 20.21 -8.71
C ARG A 82 8.03 20.74 -7.53
N MET A 83 9.09 21.53 -7.76
CA MET A 83 9.89 22.11 -6.68
C MET A 83 9.27 23.38 -6.10
N SER A 84 8.72 24.24 -6.95
CA SER A 84 7.92 25.40 -6.55
C SER A 84 7.21 26.02 -7.75
N ALA A 85 5.91 26.12 -7.68
CA ALA A 85 5.07 26.77 -8.68
C ALA A 85 4.96 28.29 -8.46
N SER A 86 5.17 28.78 -7.24
CA SER A 86 4.98 30.17 -6.82
C SER A 86 6.22 31.04 -7.04
N HIS A 87 7.39 30.46 -7.30
CA HIS A 87 8.64 31.20 -7.44
C HIS A 87 9.15 31.22 -8.87
N THR A 88 9.66 32.39 -9.27
CA THR A 88 10.31 32.66 -10.55
C THR A 88 11.81 32.83 -10.31
N VAL A 89 12.64 32.10 -11.05
CA VAL A 89 14.10 32.16 -10.92
C VAL A 89 14.68 33.05 -12.01
N ALA A 90 15.28 34.18 -11.64
CA ALA A 90 16.08 35.00 -12.52
C ALA A 90 17.55 34.92 -12.12
N VAL A 91 18.43 34.75 -13.08
CA VAL A 91 19.87 34.51 -12.86
C VAL A 91 20.68 35.64 -13.50
N LEU A 92 21.55 36.27 -12.73
CA LEU A 92 22.55 37.22 -13.25
C LEU A 92 23.82 36.46 -13.63
N ALA A 93 24.15 36.48 -14.92
CA ALA A 93 25.35 35.89 -15.49
C ALA A 93 26.21 36.98 -16.17
N GLY A 94 27.48 36.73 -16.37
CA GLY A 94 28.37 37.66 -17.05
C GLY A 94 29.82 37.54 -16.56
N GLY A 95 30.75 38.19 -17.28
CA GLY A 95 32.19 38.16 -17.01
C GLY A 95 32.63 38.88 -15.73
N THR A 96 33.85 38.59 -15.32
CA THR A 96 34.48 39.29 -14.21
C THR A 96 34.58 40.78 -14.46
N GLY A 97 34.07 41.60 -13.56
CA GLY A 97 34.10 43.06 -13.66
C GLY A 97 32.93 43.68 -14.43
N SER A 98 31.98 42.90 -14.94
CA SER A 98 30.79 43.45 -15.61
C SER A 98 29.81 44.14 -14.64
N GLY A 99 30.00 43.96 -13.33
CA GLY A 99 29.19 44.60 -12.30
C GLY A 99 27.96 43.81 -11.87
N LYS A 100 27.92 42.49 -12.09
CA LYS A 100 26.80 41.58 -11.65
C LYS A 100 26.41 41.75 -10.20
N SER A 101 27.41 41.60 -9.30
CA SER A 101 27.17 41.68 -7.86
C SER A 101 26.75 43.07 -7.41
N SER A 102 27.27 44.14 -8.07
CA SER A 102 26.81 45.52 -7.83
C SER A 102 25.35 45.68 -8.30
N LEU A 103 24.99 45.13 -9.46
CA LEU A 103 23.64 45.15 -9.98
C LEU A 103 22.68 44.33 -9.09
N PHE A 104 23.12 43.15 -8.65
CA PHE A 104 22.40 42.34 -7.66
C PHE A 104 22.09 43.11 -6.39
N ASN A 105 23.11 43.76 -5.78
CA ASN A 105 22.95 44.51 -4.54
C ASN A 105 21.98 45.69 -4.73
N GLN A 106 22.06 46.43 -5.83
CA GLN A 106 21.16 47.51 -6.18
C GLN A 106 19.71 47.05 -6.36
N LEU A 107 19.49 45.92 -7.03
CA LEU A 107 18.16 45.32 -7.17
C LEU A 107 17.64 44.83 -5.83
N ALA A 108 18.48 44.15 -5.06
CA ALA A 108 18.16 43.64 -3.73
C ALA A 108 18.00 44.75 -2.67
N GLY A 109 18.53 45.94 -2.91
CA GLY A 109 18.47 47.11 -1.99
C GLY A 109 19.32 46.96 -0.73
N ALA A 110 20.32 46.08 -0.77
CA ALA A 110 21.29 45.88 0.32
C ALA A 110 22.56 45.21 -0.21
N ASP A 111 23.67 45.40 0.47
CA ASP A 111 24.98 44.84 0.12
C ASP A 111 25.11 43.37 0.58
N PHE A 112 24.45 42.47 -0.12
CA PHE A 112 24.47 41.03 0.18
C PHE A 112 25.62 40.28 -0.51
N SER A 113 25.97 40.67 -1.74
CA SER A 113 27.08 40.08 -2.47
C SER A 113 28.33 40.98 -2.34
N ALA A 114 29.48 40.38 -2.06
CA ALA A 114 30.71 41.13 -1.89
C ALA A 114 31.15 41.79 -3.21
N VAL A 115 31.40 43.08 -3.16
CA VAL A 115 31.89 43.87 -4.29
C VAL A 115 33.30 44.37 -3.97
N GLY A 116 34.28 44.15 -4.86
CA GLY A 116 35.65 44.62 -4.59
C GLY A 116 36.58 44.57 -5.80
N VAL A 117 37.78 45.12 -5.63
CA VAL A 117 38.80 45.27 -6.70
C VAL A 117 39.72 44.05 -6.83
N ILE A 118 39.79 43.17 -5.82
CA ILE A 118 40.68 41.99 -5.81
C ILE A 118 39.88 40.73 -6.21
N ARG A 119 40.30 40.01 -7.23
CA ARG A 119 39.59 38.91 -7.93
C ARG A 119 40.03 37.52 -7.47
N PRO A 120 39.17 36.45 -7.49
CA PRO A 120 37.71 36.44 -7.69
C PRO A 120 36.95 36.60 -6.37
N PHE A 121 35.84 37.38 -6.35
CA PHE A 121 35.07 37.72 -5.16
C PHE A 121 33.96 36.76 -4.83
N THR A 122 33.13 36.40 -5.83
CA THR A 122 31.96 35.51 -5.63
C THR A 122 32.34 34.08 -5.95
N LYS A 123 32.56 33.27 -4.90
CA LYS A 123 32.88 31.83 -5.06
C LYS A 123 31.65 30.94 -5.12
N ASP A 124 30.62 31.32 -4.40
CA ASP A 124 29.37 30.59 -4.29
C ASP A 124 28.22 31.48 -4.80
N PRO A 125 27.13 30.91 -5.37
CA PRO A 125 25.98 31.70 -5.77
C PRO A 125 25.26 32.33 -4.58
N HIS A 126 24.77 33.56 -4.77
CA HIS A 126 23.97 34.32 -3.80
C HIS A 126 22.54 34.45 -4.32
N ALA A 127 21.52 34.29 -3.46
CA ALA A 127 20.13 34.43 -3.83
C ALA A 127 19.40 35.45 -2.93
N CYS A 128 18.67 36.36 -3.57
CA CYS A 128 17.70 37.24 -2.92
C CYS A 128 16.30 36.81 -3.27
N VAL A 129 15.43 36.62 -2.27
CA VAL A 129 14.08 36.06 -2.42
C VAL A 129 13.04 37.07 -1.96
N TRP A 130 12.14 37.47 -2.85
CA TRP A 130 10.98 38.31 -2.53
C TRP A 130 9.80 37.43 -2.08
N GLY A 131 9.73 37.15 -0.79
CA GLY A 131 8.79 36.20 -0.18
C GLY A 131 9.39 34.80 -0.05
N MET A 132 9.83 34.45 1.16
CA MET A 132 10.57 33.21 1.45
C MET A 132 9.65 31.99 1.60
N ASP A 133 8.34 32.19 1.72
CA ASP A 133 7.37 31.13 1.96
C ASP A 133 7.37 30.13 0.80
N GLY A 134 7.71 28.87 1.08
CA GLY A 134 7.78 27.80 0.07
C GLY A 134 9.03 27.82 -0.84
N ALA A 135 10.00 28.76 -0.66
CA ALA A 135 11.21 28.83 -1.47
C ALA A 135 12.29 27.80 -1.07
N ALA A 136 12.26 27.30 0.17
CA ALA A 136 13.34 26.47 0.71
C ALA A 136 13.64 25.20 -0.13
N PRO A 137 12.68 24.38 -0.57
CA PRO A 137 12.96 23.20 -1.39
C PRO A 137 13.64 23.55 -2.72
N LEU A 138 13.20 24.66 -3.33
CA LEU A 138 13.77 25.15 -4.58
C LEU A 138 15.20 25.64 -4.41
N LEU A 139 15.48 26.39 -3.32
CA LEU A 139 16.84 26.86 -3.03
C LEU A 139 17.80 25.71 -2.67
N GLU A 140 17.31 24.64 -2.05
CA GLU A 140 18.08 23.42 -1.81
C GLU A 140 18.39 22.70 -3.13
N TRP A 141 17.38 22.53 -3.97
CA TRP A 141 17.53 21.92 -5.28
C TRP A 141 18.49 22.72 -6.18
N LEU A 142 18.45 24.05 -6.10
CA LEU A 142 19.39 24.96 -6.77
C LEU A 142 20.79 24.97 -6.11
N ARG A 143 20.98 24.28 -5.00
CA ARG A 143 22.21 24.18 -4.21
C ARG A 143 22.76 25.54 -3.75
N ILE A 144 21.88 26.49 -3.46
CA ILE A 144 22.29 27.77 -2.88
C ILE A 144 22.65 27.54 -1.40
N PRO A 145 23.86 27.86 -0.94
CA PRO A 145 24.23 27.70 0.46
C PRO A 145 23.31 28.51 1.38
N PRO A 146 22.89 28.00 2.56
CA PRO A 146 21.98 28.71 3.46
C PRO A 146 22.49 30.11 3.86
N ARG A 147 23.80 30.27 4.03
CA ARG A 147 24.47 31.57 4.35
C ARG A 147 24.34 32.62 3.26
N ASN A 148 24.05 32.22 2.02
CA ASN A 148 23.94 33.06 0.83
C ASN A 148 22.48 33.27 0.39
N ARG A 149 21.51 32.92 1.27
CA ARG A 149 20.06 33.09 1.00
C ARG A 149 19.57 34.31 1.77
N TYR A 150 19.09 35.30 1.07
CA TYR A 150 18.63 36.56 1.65
C TYR A 150 17.12 36.70 1.40
N ALA A 151 16.37 37.03 2.46
CA ALA A 151 14.95 37.29 2.35
C ALA A 151 14.68 38.78 2.24
N ARG A 152 13.88 39.21 1.28
CA ARG A 152 13.34 40.55 1.20
C ARG A 152 11.87 40.56 1.53
N SER A 153 11.49 41.33 2.55
CA SER A 153 10.08 41.49 2.93
C SER A 153 9.45 42.60 2.12
N SER A 154 8.38 42.30 1.40
CA SER A 154 7.66 43.24 0.53
C SER A 154 6.79 44.26 1.30
N ALA A 155 7.03 44.49 2.59
CA ALA A 155 6.16 45.30 3.44
C ALA A 155 6.28 46.84 3.24
N LEU A 156 7.20 47.33 2.42
CA LEU A 156 7.58 48.75 2.43
C LEU A 156 7.46 49.53 1.11
N GLY A 157 6.93 48.96 0.00
CA GLY A 157 6.80 49.74 -1.25
C GLY A 157 5.86 49.14 -2.30
N GLU A 158 5.06 49.97 -2.95
CA GLU A 158 4.13 49.55 -4.04
C GLU A 158 4.84 48.89 -5.23
N GLY A 159 6.13 49.25 -5.50
CA GLY A 159 6.93 48.63 -6.56
C GLY A 159 7.50 47.24 -6.25
N GLU A 160 7.48 46.80 -5.00
CA GLU A 160 8.01 45.51 -4.56
C GLU A 160 6.96 44.37 -4.62
N SER A 161 5.68 44.73 -4.64
CA SER A 161 4.59 43.75 -4.76
C SER A 161 4.62 43.00 -6.11
N SER A 162 5.10 43.65 -7.15
CA SER A 162 5.22 43.08 -8.51
C SER A 162 6.31 42.02 -8.63
N LEU A 163 7.32 42.04 -7.74
CA LEU A 163 8.43 41.09 -7.70
C LEU A 163 8.19 39.93 -6.71
N ARG A 164 7.07 39.90 -6.01
CA ARG A 164 6.78 38.84 -5.04
C ARG A 164 6.86 37.46 -5.71
N GLY A 165 7.63 36.54 -5.12
CA GLY A 165 7.92 35.21 -5.68
C GLY A 165 9.15 35.20 -6.60
N LEU A 166 9.86 36.30 -6.76
CA LEU A 166 11.15 36.33 -7.47
C LEU A 166 12.25 35.75 -6.59
N ILE A 167 13.09 34.89 -7.18
CA ILE A 167 14.39 34.46 -6.68
C ILE A 167 15.43 35.01 -7.66
N LEU A 168 16.16 36.03 -7.27
CA LEU A 168 17.25 36.58 -8.05
C LEU A 168 18.56 35.97 -7.58
N ILE A 169 19.34 35.39 -8.49
CA ILE A 169 20.60 34.71 -8.20
C ILE A 169 21.76 35.44 -8.84
N ASP A 170 22.76 35.80 -8.06
CA ASP A 170 24.06 36.27 -8.53
C ASP A 170 25.01 35.06 -8.69
N LEU A 171 25.39 34.76 -9.92
CA LEU A 171 26.30 33.64 -10.21
C LEU A 171 27.76 34.02 -10.02
N PRO A 172 28.64 33.08 -9.63
CA PRO A 172 30.08 33.24 -9.69
C PRO A 172 30.54 33.65 -11.11
N ASP A 173 31.65 34.34 -11.18
CA ASP A 173 32.24 34.74 -12.45
C ASP A 173 32.53 33.50 -13.31
N HIS A 174 32.01 33.48 -14.57
CA HIS A 174 32.21 32.36 -15.48
C HIS A 174 33.66 32.27 -16.00
N ASP A 175 34.47 33.34 -15.87
CA ASP A 175 35.89 33.37 -16.27
C ASP A 175 36.79 32.71 -15.23
N SER A 176 36.25 32.26 -14.07
CA SER A 176 37.05 31.60 -13.03
C SER A 176 37.47 30.20 -13.47
N VAL A 177 38.78 29.94 -13.41
CA VAL A 177 39.50 28.78 -14.00
C VAL A 177 39.15 27.42 -13.39
N ALA A 178 38.20 27.34 -12.44
CA ALA A 178 37.81 26.08 -11.81
C ALA A 178 36.76 25.33 -12.63
N ALA A 179 37.15 24.21 -13.20
CA ALA A 179 36.29 23.36 -14.04
C ALA A 179 34.97 22.90 -13.34
N GLY A 180 34.91 22.92 -12.01
CA GLY A 180 33.72 22.62 -11.24
C GLY A 180 32.69 23.76 -11.19
N ALA A 181 33.14 25.02 -11.25
CA ALA A 181 32.24 26.19 -11.24
C ALA A 181 31.47 26.34 -12.57
N SER A 182 32.05 25.92 -13.69
CA SER A 182 31.40 25.95 -14.99
C SER A 182 30.18 25.05 -15.07
N LEU A 183 30.26 23.80 -14.56
CA LEU A 183 29.14 22.85 -14.57
C LEU A 183 27.97 23.29 -13.69
N GLU A 184 28.25 23.92 -12.54
CA GLU A 184 27.20 24.44 -11.66
C GLU A 184 26.51 25.68 -12.28
N THR A 185 27.29 26.56 -12.91
CA THR A 185 26.76 27.71 -13.67
C THR A 185 25.89 27.26 -14.84
N ASP A 186 26.33 26.31 -15.65
CA ASP A 186 25.56 25.77 -16.77
C ASP A 186 24.25 25.14 -16.31
N ARG A 187 24.28 24.46 -15.17
CA ARG A 187 23.08 23.90 -14.54
C ARG A 187 22.11 25.00 -14.11
N LEU A 188 22.55 26.02 -13.40
CA LEU A 188 21.68 27.10 -12.92
C LEU A 188 21.09 27.90 -14.08
N VAL A 189 21.85 28.11 -15.14
CA VAL A 189 21.38 28.74 -16.38
C VAL A 189 20.25 27.93 -17.01
N SER A 190 20.38 26.59 -17.10
CA SER A 190 19.36 25.73 -17.69
C SER A 190 18.07 25.66 -16.89
N LEU A 191 18.09 26.08 -15.62
CA LEU A 191 16.96 26.04 -14.69
C LEU A 191 16.29 27.41 -14.48
N ALA A 192 16.87 28.47 -15.03
CA ALA A 192 16.35 29.83 -14.91
C ALA A 192 15.10 30.06 -15.77
N ASP A 193 14.12 30.77 -15.22
CA ASP A 193 12.97 31.29 -15.96
C ASP A 193 13.33 32.56 -16.75
N LEU A 194 14.37 33.29 -16.30
CA LEU A 194 14.98 34.40 -17.01
C LEU A 194 16.48 34.42 -16.75
N MET A 195 17.27 34.50 -17.79
CA MET A 195 18.70 34.75 -17.73
C MET A 195 18.99 36.20 -18.06
N VAL A 196 19.62 36.92 -17.16
CA VAL A 196 20.07 38.30 -17.33
C VAL A 196 21.59 38.27 -17.52
N TRP A 197 22.03 38.49 -18.76
CA TRP A 197 23.43 38.48 -19.10
C TRP A 197 24.01 39.89 -18.96
N VAL A 198 24.91 40.11 -17.98
CA VAL A 198 25.48 41.41 -17.67
C VAL A 198 26.82 41.59 -18.38
N LEU A 199 26.87 42.59 -19.23
CA LEU A 199 28.04 42.97 -20.01
C LEU A 199 28.53 44.37 -19.61
N ASP A 200 29.83 44.65 -19.78
CA ASP A 200 30.39 45.97 -19.63
C ASP A 200 30.76 46.56 -20.99
N PRO A 201 30.84 47.90 -21.13
CA PRO A 201 31.13 48.56 -22.40
C PRO A 201 32.50 48.27 -23.02
N GLN A 202 33.43 47.71 -22.25
CA GLN A 202 34.77 47.40 -22.71
C GLN A 202 34.86 45.98 -23.30
N LYS A 203 33.93 45.09 -22.91
CA LYS A 203 33.98 43.66 -23.23
C LYS A 203 32.68 43.10 -23.82
N TYR A 204 31.66 43.92 -24.16
CA TYR A 204 30.39 43.43 -24.68
C TYR A 204 30.54 42.64 -25.98
N ALA A 205 31.56 42.92 -26.76
CA ALA A 205 31.85 42.21 -28.04
C ALA A 205 32.92 41.11 -27.90
N ASP A 206 33.20 40.62 -26.64
CA ASP A 206 34.18 39.56 -26.43
C ASP A 206 33.68 38.24 -27.09
N ALA A 207 34.44 37.80 -28.12
CA ALA A 207 34.13 36.60 -28.89
C ALA A 207 34.03 35.33 -28.04
N ALA A 208 34.74 35.26 -26.87
CA ALA A 208 34.66 34.13 -25.96
C ALA A 208 33.29 34.08 -25.23
N VAL A 209 32.76 35.24 -24.84
CA VAL A 209 31.43 35.35 -24.23
C VAL A 209 30.35 34.92 -25.21
N HIS A 210 30.42 35.45 -26.44
CA HIS A 210 29.44 35.18 -27.46
C HIS A 210 29.45 33.73 -27.92
N SER A 211 30.60 33.18 -28.29
CA SER A 211 30.70 31.81 -28.82
C SER A 211 30.42 30.72 -27.77
N ARG A 212 30.84 30.93 -26.55
CA ARG A 212 30.76 29.91 -25.50
C ARG A 212 29.41 29.91 -24.75
N TYR A 213 28.80 31.08 -24.57
CA TYR A 213 27.66 31.23 -23.68
C TYR A 213 26.37 31.68 -24.39
N LEU A 214 26.43 32.72 -25.22
CA LEU A 214 25.24 33.28 -25.85
C LEU A 214 24.77 32.45 -27.05
N LYS A 215 25.67 32.08 -27.96
CA LYS A 215 25.34 31.28 -29.15
C LYS A 215 24.71 29.92 -28.87
N PRO A 216 25.12 29.13 -27.87
CA PRO A 216 24.43 27.88 -27.47
C PRO A 216 22.99 28.07 -27.02
N LEU A 217 22.62 29.28 -26.58
CA LEU A 217 21.32 29.64 -26.09
C LEU A 217 20.37 30.24 -27.13
N ALA A 218 20.75 30.23 -28.42
CA ALA A 218 19.95 30.78 -29.53
C ALA A 218 18.52 30.24 -29.57
N GLY A 219 18.29 28.95 -29.19
CA GLY A 219 16.97 28.36 -29.10
C GLY A 219 16.11 28.83 -27.89
N HIS A 220 16.66 29.67 -27.02
CA HIS A 220 16.00 30.15 -25.79
C HIS A 220 16.00 31.69 -25.72
N SER A 221 16.04 32.38 -26.85
CA SER A 221 16.14 33.84 -26.94
C SER A 221 15.07 34.61 -26.15
N SER A 222 13.84 34.07 -26.03
CA SER A 222 12.72 34.68 -25.32
C SER A 222 12.88 34.74 -23.79
N VAL A 223 13.79 33.93 -23.20
CA VAL A 223 14.08 33.92 -21.77
C VAL A 223 15.44 34.54 -21.43
N ILE A 224 15.99 35.34 -22.37
CA ILE A 224 17.27 36.02 -22.21
C ILE A 224 17.05 37.54 -22.25
N ALA A 225 17.61 38.25 -21.28
CA ALA A 225 17.80 39.68 -21.26
C ALA A 225 19.30 39.97 -21.23
N VAL A 226 19.77 40.88 -22.07
CA VAL A 226 21.17 41.32 -22.11
C VAL A 226 21.23 42.74 -21.53
N VAL A 227 22.07 42.91 -20.51
CA VAL A 227 22.21 44.19 -19.80
C VAL A 227 23.59 44.77 -20.05
N LEU A 228 23.65 45.88 -20.79
CA LEU A 228 24.86 46.70 -20.90
C LEU A 228 24.95 47.58 -19.63
N ASN A 229 25.73 47.13 -18.68
CA ASN A 229 25.94 47.82 -17.39
C ASN A 229 27.08 48.84 -17.49
N GLN A 230 27.28 49.62 -16.43
CA GLN A 230 28.32 50.69 -16.38
C GLN A 230 28.11 51.78 -17.45
N SER A 231 26.87 52.06 -17.83
CA SER A 231 26.53 53.12 -18.80
C SER A 231 26.97 54.51 -18.37
N ASP A 232 27.26 54.71 -17.11
CA ASP A 232 27.82 55.95 -16.57
C ASP A 232 29.24 56.24 -17.06
N LEU A 233 29.89 55.29 -17.69
CA LEU A 233 31.21 55.45 -18.34
C LEU A 233 31.08 55.91 -19.81
N LEU A 234 29.86 55.97 -20.37
CA LEU A 234 29.56 56.32 -21.73
C LEU A 234 28.80 57.63 -21.86
N THR A 235 28.94 58.32 -22.98
CA THR A 235 28.00 59.37 -23.36
C THR A 235 26.73 58.74 -23.92
N ALA A 236 25.63 59.51 -24.03
CA ALA A 236 24.37 58.99 -24.59
C ALA A 236 24.55 58.40 -26.02
N ASP A 237 25.24 59.13 -26.89
CA ASP A 237 25.50 58.65 -28.26
C ASP A 237 26.34 57.35 -28.28
N GLN A 238 27.36 57.24 -27.40
CA GLN A 238 28.16 56.02 -27.26
C GLN A 238 27.34 54.84 -26.73
N ALA A 239 26.42 55.09 -25.83
CA ALA A 239 25.52 54.05 -25.31
C ALA A 239 24.58 53.51 -26.41
N ASP A 240 24.03 54.42 -27.23
CA ASP A 240 23.18 54.09 -28.38
C ASP A 240 23.95 53.28 -29.44
N ASP A 241 25.19 53.69 -29.76
CA ASP A 241 26.05 52.94 -30.67
C ASP A 241 26.37 51.54 -30.16
N CYS A 242 26.71 51.40 -28.86
CA CYS A 242 26.97 50.09 -28.25
C CYS A 242 25.71 49.18 -28.28
N VAL A 243 24.52 49.72 -28.01
CA VAL A 243 23.24 48.98 -28.07
C VAL A 243 22.96 48.51 -29.50
N ALA A 244 23.15 49.39 -30.49
CA ALA A 244 22.93 49.06 -31.88
C ALA A 244 23.88 47.95 -32.35
N ASP A 245 25.17 48.01 -31.93
CA ASP A 245 26.17 47.02 -32.28
C ASP A 245 25.90 45.68 -31.54
N LEU A 246 25.59 45.71 -30.26
CA LEU A 246 25.23 44.55 -29.45
C LEU A 246 23.97 43.86 -30.03
N THR A 247 22.94 44.61 -30.40
CA THR A 247 21.72 44.05 -30.98
C THR A 247 22.07 43.32 -32.32
N ARG A 248 22.92 43.91 -33.15
CA ARG A 248 23.36 43.32 -34.40
C ARG A 248 24.15 42.00 -34.16
N LEU A 249 25.00 41.95 -33.14
CA LEU A 249 25.73 40.75 -32.74
C LEU A 249 24.77 39.65 -32.28
N LEU A 250 23.82 39.97 -31.41
CA LEU A 250 22.81 39.02 -30.92
C LEU A 250 21.95 38.48 -32.06
N ASP A 251 21.53 39.32 -32.97
CA ASP A 251 20.79 38.91 -34.19
C ASP A 251 21.59 37.93 -35.05
N SER A 252 22.88 38.19 -35.22
CA SER A 252 23.78 37.31 -36.00
C SER A 252 23.96 35.93 -35.35
N GLU A 253 23.74 35.83 -34.06
CA GLU A 253 23.83 34.60 -33.25
C GLU A 253 22.49 33.88 -33.05
N GLY A 254 21.39 34.42 -33.62
CA GLY A 254 20.06 33.83 -33.53
C GLY A 254 19.30 34.20 -32.23
N LEU A 255 19.72 35.24 -31.53
CA LEU A 255 19.11 35.74 -30.31
C LEU A 255 18.16 36.93 -30.59
N HIS A 256 17.32 36.85 -31.61
CA HIS A 256 16.50 37.94 -32.14
C HIS A 256 15.46 38.47 -31.13
N GLU A 257 15.03 37.68 -30.14
CA GLU A 257 14.05 38.08 -29.15
C GLU A 257 14.70 38.56 -27.85
N ALA A 258 16.02 38.49 -27.71
CA ALA A 258 16.73 38.93 -26.49
C ALA A 258 16.61 40.44 -26.32
N ARG A 259 16.11 40.87 -25.15
CA ARG A 259 15.97 42.30 -24.83
C ARG A 259 17.32 42.89 -24.42
N VAL A 260 17.73 43.97 -25.05
CA VAL A 260 18.92 44.74 -24.66
C VAL A 260 18.51 45.90 -23.76
N LEU A 261 19.09 45.99 -22.56
CA LEU A 261 18.84 47.03 -21.56
C LEU A 261 20.13 47.75 -21.21
N VAL A 262 20.04 49.03 -20.98
CA VAL A 262 21.19 49.88 -20.55
C VAL A 262 21.04 50.22 -19.07
N THR A 263 22.05 49.90 -18.27
CA THR A 263 21.98 50.15 -16.82
C THR A 263 23.31 50.72 -16.29
N SER A 264 23.22 51.39 -15.14
CA SER A 264 24.36 51.67 -14.28
C SER A 264 24.04 51.28 -12.83
N ALA A 265 24.70 50.23 -12.36
CA ALA A 265 24.61 49.84 -10.97
C ALA A 265 25.14 50.92 -9.99
N ARG A 266 25.99 51.86 -10.48
CA ARG A 266 26.52 52.94 -9.68
C ARG A 266 25.55 54.11 -9.48
N THR A 267 24.84 54.49 -10.57
CA THR A 267 23.94 55.65 -10.54
C THR A 267 22.49 55.29 -10.33
N GLY A 268 22.13 54.02 -10.54
CA GLY A 268 20.75 53.56 -10.53
C GLY A 268 20.01 53.72 -11.87
N ALA A 269 20.67 54.29 -12.89
CA ALA A 269 20.05 54.48 -14.20
C ALA A 269 19.65 53.14 -14.83
N GLY A 270 18.48 53.07 -15.48
CA GLY A 270 17.97 51.90 -16.17
C GLY A 270 17.50 50.72 -15.28
N LEU A 271 17.62 50.84 -13.96
CA LEU A 271 17.20 49.75 -13.05
C LEU A 271 15.69 49.54 -13.02
N ASP A 272 14.91 50.60 -13.23
CA ASP A 272 13.44 50.46 -13.24
C ASP A 272 12.93 49.67 -14.44
N GLU A 273 13.60 49.82 -15.61
CA GLU A 273 13.26 49.00 -16.78
C GLU A 273 13.66 47.53 -16.57
N LEU A 274 14.81 47.27 -15.94
CA LEU A 274 15.18 45.91 -15.54
C LEU A 274 14.22 45.31 -14.51
N ARG A 275 13.77 46.08 -13.51
CA ARG A 275 12.74 45.64 -12.55
C ARG A 275 11.43 45.32 -13.26
N LYS A 276 11.04 46.10 -14.27
CA LYS A 276 9.86 45.83 -15.09
C LYS A 276 9.97 44.51 -15.85
N VAL A 277 11.09 44.21 -16.47
CA VAL A 277 11.34 42.92 -17.15
C VAL A 277 11.26 41.76 -16.16
N LEU A 278 11.85 41.89 -14.97
CA LEU A 278 11.72 40.90 -13.91
C LEU A 278 10.27 40.68 -13.48
N ALA A 279 9.49 41.77 -13.29
CA ALA A 279 8.07 41.71 -12.92
C ALA A 279 7.19 41.10 -14.01
N GLU A 280 7.47 41.39 -15.29
CA GLU A 280 6.81 40.75 -16.43
C GLU A 280 7.05 39.23 -16.44
N THR A 281 8.28 38.80 -16.17
CA THR A 281 8.62 37.37 -16.05
C THR A 281 7.88 36.70 -14.91
N VAL A 282 7.82 37.33 -13.73
CA VAL A 282 7.04 36.84 -12.57
C VAL A 282 5.57 36.69 -12.94
N THR A 283 5.01 37.69 -13.63
CA THR A 283 3.59 37.68 -14.03
C THR A 283 3.31 36.57 -15.04
N ALA A 284 4.17 36.40 -16.07
CA ALA A 284 4.05 35.34 -17.06
C ALA A 284 4.13 33.95 -16.41
N ARG A 285 5.04 33.77 -15.45
CA ARG A 285 5.18 32.51 -14.69
C ARG A 285 3.93 32.21 -13.86
N ARG A 286 3.38 33.19 -13.17
CA ARG A 286 2.11 33.03 -12.42
C ARG A 286 0.96 32.63 -13.32
N ALA A 287 0.83 33.26 -14.49
CA ALA A 287 -0.22 32.91 -15.45
C ALA A 287 -0.09 31.46 -15.94
N ALA A 288 1.12 30.97 -16.18
CA ALA A 288 1.38 29.57 -16.54
C ALA A 288 1.03 28.61 -15.38
N SER A 289 1.41 28.97 -14.16
CA SER A 289 1.07 28.18 -12.95
C SER A 289 -0.44 28.12 -12.71
N ASN A 290 -1.15 29.22 -12.88
CA ASN A 290 -2.62 29.26 -12.73
C ASN A 290 -3.33 28.38 -13.77
N ARG A 291 -2.81 28.29 -15.01
CA ARG A 291 -3.36 27.36 -16.03
C ARG A 291 -3.20 25.92 -15.59
N ILE A 292 -2.02 25.56 -15.06
CA ILE A 292 -1.78 24.20 -14.56
C ILE A 292 -2.69 23.91 -13.35
N ALA A 293 -2.88 24.87 -12.44
CA ALA A 293 -3.83 24.70 -11.33
C ALA A 293 -5.26 24.42 -11.83
N ALA A 294 -5.74 25.17 -12.83
CA ALA A 294 -7.05 24.92 -13.42
C ALA A 294 -7.12 23.53 -14.11
N ASP A 295 -6.05 23.11 -14.80
CA ASP A 295 -5.99 21.77 -15.40
C ASP A 295 -6.02 20.67 -14.31
N LEU A 296 -5.38 20.89 -13.16
CA LEU A 296 -5.41 19.96 -12.01
C LEU A 296 -6.82 19.89 -11.41
N ASP A 297 -7.54 21.02 -11.31
CA ASP A 297 -8.95 21.04 -10.85
C ASP A 297 -9.84 20.18 -11.76
N VAL A 298 -9.66 20.32 -13.08
CA VAL A 298 -10.38 19.49 -14.06
C VAL A 298 -10.06 18.02 -13.89
N MET A 299 -8.77 17.67 -13.70
CA MET A 299 -8.37 16.29 -13.46
C MET A 299 -8.95 15.74 -12.17
N ALA A 300 -8.94 16.50 -11.07
CA ALA A 300 -9.55 16.10 -9.81
C ALA A 300 -11.02 15.72 -9.99
N VAL A 301 -11.81 16.55 -10.67
CA VAL A 301 -13.23 16.28 -10.97
C VAL A 301 -13.40 15.00 -11.80
N ARG A 302 -12.56 14.77 -12.81
CA ARG A 302 -12.65 13.60 -13.69
C ARG A 302 -12.26 12.28 -12.99
N PHE A 303 -11.45 12.33 -11.93
CA PHE A 303 -11.13 11.15 -11.11
C PHE A 303 -12.17 10.86 -10.01
N LEU A 304 -13.08 11.77 -9.68
CA LEU A 304 -14.15 11.59 -8.67
C LEU A 304 -14.97 10.30 -8.84
N PRO A 305 -15.41 9.92 -10.05
CA PRO A 305 -16.20 8.70 -10.24
C PRO A 305 -15.48 7.44 -9.77
N TYR A 306 -14.14 7.43 -9.82
CA TYR A 306 -13.31 6.30 -9.39
C TYR A 306 -13.10 6.24 -7.87
N ALA A 307 -13.36 7.33 -7.17
CA ALA A 307 -13.38 7.34 -5.70
C ALA A 307 -14.76 6.98 -5.12
N GLY A 308 -15.83 7.01 -5.93
CA GLY A 308 -17.18 6.71 -5.46
C GLY A 308 -17.73 7.72 -4.44
N LEU A 309 -16.99 8.76 -4.17
CA LEU A 309 -17.29 9.74 -3.14
C LEU A 309 -18.36 10.70 -3.65
N ARG A 310 -19.51 10.73 -2.98
CA ARG A 310 -20.61 11.67 -3.23
C ARG A 310 -20.97 12.36 -1.92
N GLY A 311 -20.98 13.68 -1.91
CA GLY A 311 -21.41 14.47 -0.75
C GLY A 311 -20.50 14.31 0.48
N ALA A 312 -21.10 14.07 1.65
CA ALA A 312 -20.42 14.00 2.94
C ALA A 312 -19.33 12.92 3.08
N ALA A 313 -19.28 11.93 2.18
CA ALA A 313 -18.24 10.89 2.20
C ALA A 313 -16.83 11.44 1.87
N TRP A 314 -16.72 12.66 1.38
CA TRP A 314 -15.43 13.33 1.19
C TRP A 314 -14.67 13.62 2.49
N ASP A 315 -15.39 13.85 3.58
CA ASP A 315 -14.81 14.23 4.87
C ASP A 315 -14.46 13.02 5.73
N SER A 316 -14.84 11.78 5.28
CA SER A 316 -14.50 10.53 5.98
C SER A 316 -12.99 10.25 5.88
N ASP A 317 -12.41 9.69 6.94
CA ASP A 317 -11.00 9.34 6.95
C ASP A 317 -10.72 8.25 5.87
N PRO A 318 -9.69 8.42 5.01
CA PRO A 318 -9.30 7.37 4.07
C PRO A 318 -9.03 6.01 4.71
N GLU A 319 -8.59 5.99 5.97
CA GLU A 319 -8.33 4.76 6.72
C GLU A 319 -9.60 3.95 6.98
N GLU A 320 -10.78 4.58 7.09
CA GLU A 320 -12.06 3.87 7.21
C GLU A 320 -12.33 2.93 6.02
N PHE A 321 -11.84 3.27 4.84
CA PHE A 321 -12.00 2.44 3.63
C PHE A 321 -11.05 1.25 3.56
N SER A 322 -10.05 1.18 4.44
CA SER A 322 -9.11 0.07 4.50
C SER A 322 -9.57 -1.07 5.42
N GLU A 323 -10.59 -0.82 6.26
CA GLU A 323 -11.10 -1.80 7.21
C GLU A 323 -12.05 -2.81 6.56
N LEU A 324 -11.86 -4.07 6.92
CA LEU A 324 -12.77 -5.14 6.54
C LEU A 324 -14.02 -5.10 7.41
N PRO A 325 -15.21 -5.45 6.87
CA PRO A 325 -16.41 -5.57 7.70
C PRO A 325 -16.17 -6.48 8.89
N PRO A 326 -16.66 -6.12 10.09
CA PRO A 326 -16.46 -6.93 11.28
C PRO A 326 -17.04 -8.33 11.09
N GLY A 327 -16.29 -9.36 11.53
CA GLY A 327 -16.71 -10.74 11.39
C GLY A 327 -16.36 -11.44 10.08
N SER A 328 -15.87 -10.74 9.06
CA SER A 328 -15.49 -11.33 7.76
C SER A 328 -14.53 -12.51 7.90
N ALA A 329 -13.53 -12.39 8.78
CA ALA A 329 -12.56 -13.45 9.05
C ALA A 329 -13.23 -14.70 9.67
N ALA A 330 -14.13 -14.51 10.62
CA ALA A 330 -14.83 -15.61 11.28
C ALA A 330 -15.77 -16.35 10.31
N THR A 331 -16.54 -15.61 9.50
CA THR A 331 -17.45 -16.18 8.51
C THR A 331 -16.69 -16.98 7.45
N LEU A 332 -15.57 -16.48 6.99
CA LEU A 332 -14.72 -17.16 6.00
C LEU A 332 -14.09 -18.43 6.61
N ALA A 333 -13.56 -18.33 7.84
CA ALA A 333 -13.00 -19.46 8.56
C ALA A 333 -14.05 -20.56 8.83
N GLU A 334 -15.29 -20.20 9.13
CA GLU A 334 -16.40 -21.15 9.27
C GLU A 334 -16.72 -21.85 7.95
N SER A 335 -16.76 -21.13 6.84
CA SER A 335 -16.99 -21.70 5.52
C SER A 335 -15.84 -22.63 5.11
N PHE A 336 -14.60 -22.27 5.38
CA PHE A 336 -13.43 -23.11 5.18
C PHE A 336 -13.46 -24.35 6.07
N GLY A 337 -13.90 -24.21 7.33
CA GLY A 337 -14.09 -25.33 8.26
C GLY A 337 -15.15 -26.33 7.77
N ARG A 338 -16.24 -25.84 7.18
CA ARG A 338 -17.26 -26.68 6.53
C ARG A 338 -16.72 -27.37 5.28
N ALA A 339 -16.06 -26.62 4.40
CA ALA A 339 -15.43 -27.18 3.19
C ALA A 339 -14.36 -28.24 3.51
N ALA A 340 -13.59 -28.02 4.56
CA ALA A 340 -12.56 -28.94 5.04
C ALA A 340 -13.10 -30.11 5.88
N GLY A 341 -14.41 -30.11 6.21
CA GLY A 341 -15.04 -31.19 6.96
C GLY A 341 -14.60 -31.29 8.43
N VAL A 342 -14.23 -30.16 9.06
CA VAL A 342 -13.69 -30.11 10.44
C VAL A 342 -14.57 -30.86 11.43
N ALA A 343 -15.89 -30.71 11.36
CA ALA A 343 -16.83 -31.43 12.23
C ALA A 343 -16.78 -32.94 12.03
N GLY A 344 -16.64 -33.40 10.77
CA GLY A 344 -16.50 -34.82 10.46
C GLY A 344 -15.19 -35.41 10.99
N VAL A 345 -14.09 -34.68 10.86
CA VAL A 345 -12.77 -35.07 11.40
C VAL A 345 -12.83 -35.14 12.92
N GLY A 346 -13.44 -34.16 13.59
CA GLY A 346 -13.62 -34.17 15.05
C GLY A 346 -14.45 -35.36 15.54
N GLN A 347 -15.54 -35.67 14.84
CA GLN A 347 -16.39 -36.81 15.16
C GLN A 347 -15.67 -38.16 14.92
N ALA A 348 -14.93 -38.28 13.83
CA ALA A 348 -14.12 -39.45 13.54
C ALA A 348 -13.03 -39.68 14.60
N LEU A 349 -12.36 -38.61 15.05
CA LEU A 349 -11.36 -38.65 16.12
C LEU A 349 -11.97 -39.14 17.44
N GLN A 350 -13.14 -38.60 17.82
CA GLN A 350 -13.87 -39.04 19.02
C GLN A 350 -14.21 -40.54 18.94
N SER A 351 -14.81 -40.97 17.80
CA SER A 351 -15.19 -42.37 17.58
C SER A 351 -13.99 -43.31 17.58
N ALA A 352 -12.86 -42.89 16.97
CA ALA A 352 -11.62 -43.67 16.97
C ALA A 352 -11.07 -43.87 18.39
N ARG A 353 -11.12 -42.83 19.24
CA ARG A 353 -10.66 -42.91 20.62
C ARG A 353 -11.57 -43.79 21.49
N GLU A 354 -12.86 -43.67 21.35
CA GLU A 354 -13.85 -44.50 22.02
C GLU A 354 -13.69 -45.99 21.63
N LEU A 355 -13.56 -46.30 20.36
CA LEU A 355 -13.33 -47.65 19.85
C LEU A 355 -12.02 -48.27 20.38
N ARG A 356 -10.93 -47.47 20.41
CA ARG A 356 -9.64 -47.90 20.95
C ARG A 356 -9.70 -48.17 22.44
N ALA A 357 -10.43 -47.34 23.18
CA ALA A 357 -10.59 -47.52 24.63
C ALA A 357 -11.34 -48.79 25.00
N VAL A 358 -12.29 -49.23 24.17
CA VAL A 358 -13.00 -50.50 24.41
C VAL A 358 -12.08 -51.71 24.46
N ASP A 359 -10.97 -51.69 23.68
CA ASP A 359 -9.97 -52.79 23.68
C ASP A 359 -9.19 -52.89 25.02
N TYR A 360 -9.10 -51.80 25.80
CA TYR A 360 -8.35 -51.74 27.06
C TYR A 360 -9.26 -51.68 28.31
N VAL A 361 -10.36 -50.96 28.18
CA VAL A 361 -11.21 -50.60 29.32
C VAL A 361 -12.55 -51.36 29.30
N GLY A 362 -12.90 -51.97 28.12
CA GLY A 362 -14.12 -52.75 27.96
C GLY A 362 -14.11 -54.03 28.79
N TRP A 363 -15.29 -54.45 29.28
CA TRP A 363 -15.39 -55.66 30.08
C TRP A 363 -15.10 -56.91 29.21
N PRO A 364 -14.10 -57.77 29.54
CA PRO A 364 -13.70 -58.91 28.71
C PRO A 364 -14.80 -59.93 28.46
N VAL A 365 -15.73 -60.06 29.40
CA VAL A 365 -16.89 -60.98 29.25
C VAL A 365 -17.83 -60.51 28.13
N SER A 366 -18.10 -59.21 28.01
CA SER A 366 -18.91 -58.67 26.91
C SER A 366 -18.26 -58.94 25.55
N TRP A 367 -16.95 -58.81 25.43
CA TRP A 367 -16.18 -59.13 24.21
C TRP A 367 -16.29 -60.64 23.87
N LEU A 368 -16.26 -61.52 24.86
CA LEU A 368 -16.39 -62.97 24.66
C LEU A 368 -17.81 -63.32 24.15
N VAL A 369 -18.83 -62.70 24.77
CA VAL A 369 -20.24 -62.86 24.39
C VAL A 369 -20.47 -62.39 22.95
N ASP A 370 -19.93 -61.21 22.58
CA ASP A 370 -20.05 -60.66 21.25
C ASP A 370 -19.33 -61.52 20.18
N ARG A 371 -18.16 -62.13 20.58
CA ARG A 371 -17.42 -63.04 19.71
C ARG A 371 -18.14 -64.38 19.50
N VAL A 372 -18.77 -64.95 20.55
CA VAL A 372 -19.51 -66.20 20.46
C VAL A 372 -20.82 -66.03 19.73
N LEU A 373 -21.49 -64.88 19.87
CA LEU A 373 -22.76 -64.52 19.21
C LEU A 373 -22.53 -63.94 17.79
N GLY A 374 -21.29 -63.87 17.30
CA GLY A 374 -21.00 -63.47 15.91
C GLY A 374 -21.26 -62.00 15.60
N ARG A 375 -21.28 -61.12 16.63
CA ARG A 375 -21.77 -59.73 16.46
C ARG A 375 -20.80 -58.74 15.87
N ASP A 376 -19.50 -58.94 15.70
CA ASP A 376 -18.67 -58.00 14.89
C ASP A 376 -17.26 -58.48 14.52
N PRO A 377 -17.01 -59.06 13.33
CA PRO A 377 -15.68 -59.34 12.79
C PRO A 377 -14.99 -58.08 12.18
N VAL A 378 -15.75 -56.97 11.97
CA VAL A 378 -15.33 -55.81 11.15
C VAL A 378 -14.65 -54.71 11.96
N ARG A 379 -14.59 -54.81 13.29
CA ARG A 379 -14.16 -53.76 14.20
C ARG A 379 -12.69 -53.37 14.04
N LYS A 380 -11.79 -54.33 13.77
CA LYS A 380 -10.34 -54.05 13.55
C LYS A 380 -10.05 -53.45 12.16
N LEU A 381 -10.85 -53.80 11.15
CA LEU A 381 -10.74 -53.26 9.81
C LEU A 381 -11.19 -51.79 9.74
N ARG A 382 -12.18 -51.36 10.52
CA ARG A 382 -12.68 -49.99 10.51
C ARG A 382 -11.67 -48.98 11.09
N LEU A 383 -10.87 -49.37 12.07
CA LEU A 383 -9.86 -48.48 12.68
C LEU A 383 -8.68 -48.20 11.74
N GLY A 384 -8.21 -49.16 10.98
CA GLY A 384 -7.12 -48.97 10.00
C GLY A 384 -7.56 -48.06 8.83
N ASN A 385 -8.74 -48.29 8.31
CA ASN A 385 -9.28 -47.52 7.19
C ASN A 385 -9.64 -46.08 7.61
N LEU A 386 -10.08 -45.87 8.85
CA LEU A 386 -10.47 -44.53 9.34
C LEU A 386 -9.28 -43.56 9.38
N TRP A 387 -8.09 -44.04 9.76
CA TRP A 387 -6.87 -43.22 9.75
C TRP A 387 -6.34 -42.98 8.33
N GLU A 388 -6.49 -43.93 7.42
CA GLU A 388 -6.20 -43.76 5.99
C GLU A 388 -7.22 -42.83 5.32
N GLU A 389 -8.51 -42.93 5.67
CA GLU A 389 -9.53 -41.99 5.22
C GLU A 389 -9.28 -40.57 5.72
N LEU A 390 -8.91 -40.40 7.00
CA LEU A 390 -8.57 -39.09 7.58
C LEU A 390 -7.34 -38.48 6.89
N ARG A 391 -6.34 -39.27 6.53
CA ARG A 391 -5.20 -38.84 5.71
C ARG A 391 -5.58 -38.62 4.25
N GLY A 392 -6.46 -39.39 3.70
CA GLY A 392 -6.97 -39.28 2.32
C GLY A 392 -7.84 -38.05 2.09
N VAL A 393 -8.58 -37.59 3.11
CA VAL A 393 -9.33 -36.32 3.08
C VAL A 393 -8.39 -35.13 2.92
N SER A 394 -7.12 -35.24 3.36
CA SER A 394 -6.09 -34.23 3.13
C SER A 394 -5.52 -34.23 1.71
N ALA A 395 -5.80 -35.26 0.89
CA ALA A 395 -5.09 -35.49 -0.38
C ALA A 395 -5.76 -34.91 -1.63
N GLY A 396 -6.92 -34.28 -1.52
CA GLY A 396 -7.54 -33.57 -2.65
C GLY A 396 -9.02 -33.24 -2.46
N PRO A 397 -9.45 -32.06 -2.90
CA PRO A 397 -10.83 -31.65 -2.72
C PRO A 397 -11.74 -32.46 -3.65
N ALA A 398 -12.72 -33.12 -3.07
CA ALA A 398 -13.89 -33.55 -3.83
C ALA A 398 -14.57 -32.30 -4.44
N GLY A 399 -15.18 -32.41 -5.61
CA GLY A 399 -15.78 -31.26 -6.32
C GLY A 399 -16.74 -30.41 -5.46
N ALA A 400 -17.41 -31.02 -4.47
CA ALA A 400 -18.25 -30.31 -3.50
C ALA A 400 -17.47 -29.38 -2.56
N GLN A 401 -16.26 -29.77 -2.15
CA GLN A 401 -15.40 -28.93 -1.30
C GLN A 401 -14.88 -27.70 -2.06
N GLN A 402 -14.50 -27.89 -3.32
CA GLN A 402 -14.09 -26.79 -4.19
C GLN A 402 -15.22 -25.80 -4.41
N ALA A 403 -16.46 -26.27 -4.61
CA ALA A 403 -17.63 -25.41 -4.77
C ALA A 403 -17.93 -24.58 -3.51
N GLU A 404 -17.78 -25.18 -2.32
CA GLU A 404 -17.97 -24.45 -1.05
C GLU A 404 -16.92 -23.35 -0.86
N ILE A 405 -15.65 -23.62 -1.20
CA ILE A 405 -14.57 -22.60 -1.19
C ILE A 405 -14.91 -21.49 -2.18
N ASP A 406 -15.28 -21.82 -3.42
CA ASP A 406 -15.62 -20.83 -4.45
C ASP A 406 -16.83 -19.97 -4.05
N ASN A 407 -17.83 -20.55 -3.39
CA ASN A 407 -18.97 -19.84 -2.83
C ASN A 407 -18.55 -18.88 -1.72
N ALA A 408 -17.68 -19.32 -0.81
CA ALA A 408 -17.16 -18.49 0.28
C ALA A 408 -16.36 -17.30 -0.26
N LEU A 409 -15.49 -17.53 -1.27
CA LEU A 409 -14.71 -16.46 -1.93
C LEU A 409 -15.62 -15.47 -2.68
N THR A 410 -16.72 -15.97 -3.26
CA THR A 410 -17.69 -15.11 -3.93
C THR A 410 -18.45 -14.27 -2.92
N ALA A 411 -18.92 -14.87 -1.85
CA ALA A 411 -19.69 -14.20 -0.80
C ALA A 411 -18.88 -13.06 -0.15
N ILE A 412 -17.58 -13.26 0.15
CA ILE A 412 -16.74 -12.20 0.72
C ILE A 412 -16.53 -11.07 -0.28
N GLY A 413 -16.33 -11.38 -1.56
CA GLY A 413 -16.22 -10.38 -2.62
C GLY A 413 -17.52 -9.58 -2.84
N GLU A 414 -18.68 -10.21 -2.66
CA GLU A 414 -19.99 -9.56 -2.73
C GLU A 414 -20.32 -8.77 -1.45
N GLN A 415 -19.81 -9.17 -0.32
CA GLN A 415 -19.98 -8.42 0.93
C GLN A 415 -19.21 -7.11 0.93
N ILE A 416 -17.99 -7.09 0.38
CA ILE A 416 -17.10 -5.93 0.37
C ILE A 416 -17.35 -5.05 -0.87
N GLY A 417 -17.67 -5.67 -2.02
CA GLY A 417 -17.76 -4.99 -3.32
C GLY A 417 -18.80 -3.90 -3.48
N PRO A 418 -20.03 -3.99 -2.92
CA PRO A 418 -21.10 -3.02 -3.18
C PRO A 418 -20.82 -1.59 -2.70
N GLY A 419 -19.94 -1.42 -1.70
CA GLY A 419 -19.51 -0.11 -1.21
C GLY A 419 -18.42 0.56 -2.07
N LEU A 420 -17.80 -0.19 -2.99
CA LEU A 420 -16.66 0.29 -3.76
C LEU A 420 -17.06 0.62 -5.21
N PRO A 421 -16.54 1.73 -5.77
CA PRO A 421 -16.75 2.05 -7.17
C PRO A 421 -16.00 1.07 -8.09
N LYS A 422 -16.41 1.02 -9.35
CA LYS A 422 -15.59 0.41 -10.41
C LYS A 422 -14.30 1.22 -10.56
N PRO A 423 -13.14 0.73 -10.64
CA PRO A 423 -12.62 -0.62 -10.83
C PRO A 423 -12.36 -1.40 -9.53
N TRP A 424 -12.44 -0.78 -8.37
CA TRP A 424 -12.02 -1.34 -7.08
C TRP A 424 -12.83 -2.57 -6.68
N SER A 425 -14.15 -2.56 -6.92
CA SER A 425 -14.98 -3.74 -6.67
C SER A 425 -14.57 -4.96 -7.49
N ALA A 426 -14.02 -4.75 -8.69
CA ALA A 426 -13.52 -5.82 -9.54
C ALA A 426 -12.17 -6.36 -9.05
N THR A 427 -11.23 -5.46 -8.67
CA THR A 427 -9.91 -5.85 -8.14
C THR A 427 -10.01 -6.56 -6.80
N VAL A 428 -10.90 -6.12 -5.89
CA VAL A 428 -11.17 -6.80 -4.62
C VAL A 428 -11.71 -8.21 -4.85
N ARG A 429 -12.66 -8.40 -5.77
CA ARG A 429 -13.15 -9.73 -6.13
C ARG A 429 -12.06 -10.60 -6.76
N ALA A 430 -11.19 -10.01 -7.57
CA ALA A 430 -10.05 -10.71 -8.14
C ALA A 430 -9.02 -11.10 -7.07
N ALA A 431 -8.70 -10.19 -6.14
CA ALA A 431 -7.79 -10.43 -5.03
C ALA A 431 -8.28 -11.55 -4.10
N ALA A 432 -9.59 -11.57 -3.78
CA ALA A 432 -10.20 -12.65 -3.00
C ALA A 432 -10.03 -14.02 -3.65
N ARG A 433 -9.92 -14.11 -4.98
CA ARG A 433 -9.77 -15.34 -5.75
C ARG A 433 -8.35 -15.62 -6.24
N ALA A 434 -7.41 -14.70 -6.02
CA ALA A 434 -6.07 -14.77 -6.61
C ALA A 434 -5.31 -16.06 -6.26
N ARG A 435 -5.50 -16.55 -5.04
CA ARG A 435 -4.84 -17.77 -4.53
C ARG A 435 -5.79 -18.95 -4.34
N ARG A 436 -6.93 -18.98 -5.05
CA ARG A 436 -7.94 -20.05 -4.87
C ARG A 436 -7.40 -21.47 -5.07
N SER A 437 -6.42 -21.66 -5.94
CA SER A 437 -5.80 -22.96 -6.21
C SER A 437 -4.92 -23.47 -5.06
N GLU A 438 -4.41 -22.59 -4.22
CA GLU A 438 -3.53 -22.90 -3.09
C GLU A 438 -4.33 -23.26 -1.82
N ILE A 439 -5.55 -22.73 -1.70
CA ILE A 439 -6.39 -22.87 -0.49
C ILE A 439 -6.65 -24.33 -0.12
N PRO A 440 -7.04 -25.25 -1.04
CA PRO A 440 -7.30 -26.64 -0.66
C PRO A 440 -6.10 -27.34 -0.05
N GLY A 441 -4.91 -27.10 -0.63
CA GLY A 441 -3.66 -27.64 -0.10
C GLY A 441 -3.33 -27.09 1.29
N ALA A 442 -3.51 -25.77 1.49
CA ALA A 442 -3.29 -25.12 2.78
C ALA A 442 -4.25 -25.60 3.87
N LEU A 443 -5.55 -25.80 3.52
CA LEU A 443 -6.54 -26.39 4.42
C LEU A 443 -6.18 -27.82 4.81
N GLY A 444 -5.74 -28.64 3.86
CA GLY A 444 -5.27 -30.01 4.12
C GLY A 444 -4.07 -30.05 5.06
N ALA A 445 -3.08 -29.21 4.82
CA ALA A 445 -1.90 -29.09 5.69
C ALA A 445 -2.28 -28.65 7.11
N ALA A 446 -3.13 -27.63 7.24
CA ALA A 446 -3.62 -27.11 8.51
C ALA A 446 -4.39 -28.16 9.33
N ILE A 447 -5.18 -29.02 8.69
CA ILE A 447 -5.83 -30.17 9.34
C ILE A 447 -4.76 -31.18 9.79
N GLY A 448 -3.81 -31.53 8.92
CA GLY A 448 -2.76 -32.50 9.24
C GLY A 448 -1.91 -32.09 10.45
N GLU A 449 -1.55 -30.82 10.57
CA GLU A 449 -0.81 -30.27 11.71
C GLU A 449 -1.62 -30.22 13.00
N SER A 450 -2.95 -30.11 12.90
CA SER A 450 -3.87 -30.04 14.06
C SER A 450 -4.21 -31.41 14.64
N LEU A 451 -3.93 -32.51 13.91
CA LEU A 451 -4.23 -33.85 14.38
C LEU A 451 -3.20 -34.32 15.42
N PRO A 452 -3.68 -34.92 16.57
CA PRO A 452 -2.77 -35.47 17.56
C PRO A 452 -1.96 -36.65 17.03
N ALA A 453 -0.79 -36.89 17.60
CA ALA A 453 0.06 -38.02 17.26
C ALA A 453 -0.65 -39.36 17.51
N GLU A 454 -0.55 -40.31 16.58
CA GLU A 454 -1.31 -41.55 16.45
C GLU A 454 -1.23 -42.53 17.64
N ASN A 455 -0.32 -42.34 18.60
CA ASN A 455 0.08 -43.39 19.56
C ASN A 455 -0.10 -43.07 21.05
N SER A 456 -0.94 -42.17 21.45
CA SER A 456 -1.15 -41.88 22.88
C SER A 456 -2.15 -42.82 23.55
N VAL A 457 -1.70 -44.03 23.92
CA VAL A 457 -2.45 -44.87 24.86
C VAL A 457 -2.17 -44.36 26.26
N GLU A 458 -3.21 -43.90 26.96
CA GLU A 458 -3.05 -43.39 28.31
C GLU A 458 -2.62 -44.49 29.26
N PRO A 459 -1.65 -44.27 30.18
CA PRO A 459 -1.14 -45.31 31.08
C PRO A 459 -2.19 -45.99 31.95
N TRP A 460 -3.22 -45.24 32.35
CA TRP A 460 -4.28 -45.77 33.18
C TRP A 460 -5.18 -46.80 32.46
N TRP A 461 -5.31 -46.76 31.15
CA TRP A 461 -6.03 -47.76 30.36
C TRP A 461 -5.40 -49.16 30.58
N ARG A 462 -4.06 -49.24 30.57
CA ARG A 462 -3.35 -50.47 30.83
C ARG A 462 -3.57 -50.99 32.25
N MET A 463 -3.62 -50.09 33.23
CA MET A 463 -3.93 -50.46 34.65
C MET A 463 -5.33 -51.06 34.75
N VAL A 464 -6.34 -50.43 34.10
CA VAL A 464 -7.71 -50.97 34.09
C VAL A 464 -7.76 -52.32 33.39
N ALA A 465 -7.07 -52.50 32.26
CA ALA A 465 -6.97 -53.80 31.57
C ALA A 465 -6.39 -54.92 32.48
N VAL A 466 -5.33 -54.64 33.24
CA VAL A 466 -4.77 -55.57 34.20
C VAL A 466 -5.75 -55.87 35.30
N TRP A 467 -6.39 -54.86 35.88
CA TRP A 467 -7.41 -55.02 36.92
C TRP A 467 -8.58 -55.91 36.46
N GLN A 468 -9.12 -55.65 35.28
CA GLN A 468 -10.20 -56.47 34.72
C GLN A 468 -9.75 -57.89 34.39
N GLY A 469 -8.50 -58.07 33.93
CA GLY A 469 -7.90 -59.39 33.74
C GLY A 469 -7.82 -60.18 35.05
N LEU A 470 -7.44 -59.53 36.15
CA LEU A 470 -7.43 -60.15 37.49
C LEU A 470 -8.84 -60.55 37.96
N LEU A 471 -9.83 -59.67 37.78
CA LEU A 471 -11.23 -59.95 38.12
C LEU A 471 -11.75 -61.13 37.30
N LEU A 472 -11.46 -61.17 36.00
CA LEU A 472 -11.88 -62.29 35.15
C LEU A 472 -11.14 -63.59 35.55
N GLY A 473 -9.86 -63.55 35.87
CA GLY A 473 -9.08 -64.68 36.37
C GLY A 473 -9.68 -65.25 37.66
N CYS A 474 -10.02 -64.41 38.62
CA CYS A 474 -10.70 -64.84 39.84
C CYS A 474 -12.09 -65.47 39.56
N ALA A 475 -12.86 -64.87 38.65
CA ALA A 475 -14.16 -65.43 38.28
C ALA A 475 -14.03 -66.83 37.61
N VAL A 476 -13.10 -66.97 36.67
CA VAL A 476 -12.83 -68.23 35.95
C VAL A 476 -12.37 -69.31 36.93
N THR A 477 -11.46 -68.97 37.86
CA THR A 477 -11.01 -69.87 38.92
C THR A 477 -12.13 -70.35 39.80
N GLY A 478 -13.03 -69.41 40.22
CA GLY A 478 -14.23 -69.74 40.98
C GLY A 478 -15.20 -70.65 40.22
N VAL A 479 -15.44 -70.43 38.94
CA VAL A 479 -16.28 -71.29 38.08
C VAL A 479 -15.64 -72.68 37.95
N ALA A 480 -14.30 -72.76 37.71
CA ALA A 480 -13.58 -74.00 37.61
C ALA A 480 -13.64 -74.80 38.94
N TRP A 481 -13.55 -74.10 40.07
CA TRP A 481 -13.65 -74.72 41.40
C TRP A 481 -15.07 -75.31 41.63
N ILE A 482 -16.16 -74.54 41.31
CA ILE A 482 -17.53 -75.03 41.35
C ILE A 482 -17.70 -76.27 40.42
N GLY A 483 -17.19 -76.16 39.19
CA GLY A 483 -17.23 -77.27 38.25
C GLY A 483 -16.51 -78.53 38.72
N ALA A 484 -15.37 -78.35 39.38
CA ALA A 484 -14.62 -79.48 39.98
C ALA A 484 -15.41 -80.15 41.13
N ILE A 485 -16.03 -79.35 42.01
CA ILE A 485 -16.88 -79.91 43.10
C ILE A 485 -18.06 -80.65 42.51
N LEU A 486 -18.77 -80.12 41.55
CA LEU A 486 -19.90 -80.74 40.91
C LEU A 486 -19.47 -82.05 40.19
N ALA A 487 -18.36 -82.03 39.48
CA ALA A 487 -17.80 -83.21 38.81
C ALA A 487 -17.44 -84.31 39.81
N ILE A 488 -16.78 -83.96 40.93
CA ILE A 488 -16.44 -84.89 41.97
C ILE A 488 -17.72 -85.47 42.67
N GLY A 489 -18.74 -84.63 42.89
CA GLY A 489 -20.04 -85.07 43.39
C GLY A 489 -20.81 -86.03 42.49
N VAL A 490 -20.68 -85.83 41.13
CA VAL A 490 -21.36 -86.69 40.17
C VAL A 490 -20.58 -88.01 39.91
N PHE A 491 -19.28 -88.00 39.98
CA PHE A 491 -18.42 -89.20 39.65
C PHE A 491 -18.04 -90.02 40.91
N HIS A 492 -18.12 -89.48 42.16
CA HIS A 492 -17.78 -90.15 43.39
C HIS A 492 -18.97 -90.28 44.31
N ALA A 493 -20.00 -90.98 43.87
CA ALA A 493 -21.12 -91.41 44.74
C ALA A 493 -20.74 -92.51 45.78
N ALA A 494 -19.48 -92.89 45.86
CA ALA A 494 -18.96 -93.82 46.81
C ALA A 494 -17.50 -93.47 47.20
N ASP A 495 -17.34 -93.29 48.52
CA ASP A 495 -16.11 -93.36 49.31
C ASP A 495 -14.97 -92.32 49.12
N HIS A 496 -14.85 -91.52 50.19
CA HIS A 496 -13.61 -90.82 50.65
C HIS A 496 -13.05 -89.72 49.73
N ALA A 497 -13.86 -88.75 49.45
CA ALA A 497 -13.36 -87.51 48.90
C ALA A 497 -12.70 -86.64 50.01
N VAL A 498 -11.54 -86.18 49.73
CA VAL A 498 -10.64 -85.35 50.50
C VAL A 498 -11.43 -84.25 51.26
N ALA A 499 -11.35 -84.20 52.58
CA ALA A 499 -12.12 -83.33 53.48
C ALA A 499 -12.06 -81.80 53.17
N ILE A 500 -11.21 -81.38 52.34
CA ILE A 500 -11.04 -79.97 51.90
C ILE A 500 -12.17 -79.51 50.91
N PHE A 501 -12.88 -80.46 50.26
CA PHE A 501 -13.91 -80.16 49.26
C PHE A 501 -15.35 -80.47 49.74
N SER A 502 -15.54 -80.94 51.00
CA SER A 502 -16.82 -81.44 51.50
C SER A 502 -17.80 -80.40 51.94
N ASP A 503 -17.45 -79.14 52.04
CA ASP A 503 -18.38 -78.09 52.50
C ASP A 503 -19.25 -77.57 51.35
N ALA A 504 -20.26 -78.34 50.98
CA ALA A 504 -21.35 -77.92 50.07
C ALA A 504 -22.04 -76.59 50.51
N ALA A 505 -21.88 -76.24 51.81
CA ALA A 505 -22.32 -74.95 52.34
C ALA A 505 -21.60 -73.73 51.75
N LEU A 506 -20.37 -73.87 51.18
CA LEU A 506 -19.64 -72.78 50.54
C LEU A 506 -20.06 -72.51 49.10
N LEU A 507 -20.70 -73.44 48.41
CA LEU A 507 -21.16 -73.31 47.05
C LEU A 507 -22.00 -72.05 46.77
N PRO A 508 -23.03 -71.71 47.62
CA PRO A 508 -23.81 -70.50 47.35
C PRO A 508 -23.00 -69.23 47.58
N TRP A 509 -22.04 -69.20 48.50
CA TRP A 509 -21.16 -68.06 48.78
C TRP A 509 -20.18 -67.80 47.67
N VAL A 510 -19.58 -68.89 47.12
CA VAL A 510 -18.66 -68.77 45.93
C VAL A 510 -19.45 -68.36 44.69
N ALA A 511 -20.65 -68.88 44.47
CA ALA A 511 -21.52 -68.39 43.39
C ALA A 511 -21.89 -66.91 43.56
N LEU A 512 -22.20 -66.47 44.78
CA LEU A 512 -22.48 -65.06 45.07
C LEU A 512 -21.23 -64.19 44.85
N LEU A 513 -20.05 -64.68 45.25
CA LEU A 513 -18.78 -63.96 45.02
C LEU A 513 -18.50 -63.81 43.53
N ILE A 514 -18.71 -64.86 42.71
CA ILE A 514 -18.54 -64.77 41.26
C ILE A 514 -19.48 -63.71 40.67
N VAL A 515 -20.75 -63.73 41.06
CA VAL A 515 -21.72 -62.70 40.59
C VAL A 515 -21.25 -61.29 41.03
N ALA A 516 -20.79 -61.14 42.26
CA ALA A 516 -20.28 -59.86 42.75
C ALA A 516 -19.06 -59.37 41.94
N ILE A 517 -18.10 -60.27 41.60
CA ILE A 517 -16.93 -59.96 40.75
C ILE A 517 -17.38 -59.56 39.33
N LEU A 518 -18.35 -60.27 38.74
CA LEU A 518 -18.86 -59.94 37.42
C LEU A 518 -19.55 -58.57 37.41
N VAL A 519 -20.35 -58.28 38.45
CA VAL A 519 -21.02 -57.00 38.61
C VAL A 519 -19.98 -55.88 38.82
N LEU A 520 -18.97 -56.11 39.68
CA LEU A 520 -17.89 -55.15 39.91
C LEU A 520 -17.11 -54.87 38.64
N GLY A 521 -16.77 -55.90 37.84
CA GLY A 521 -16.11 -55.75 36.56
C GLY A 521 -16.96 -54.97 35.57
N TRP A 522 -18.25 -55.20 35.51
CA TRP A 522 -19.18 -54.41 34.66
C TRP A 522 -19.31 -52.96 35.14
N LEU A 523 -19.41 -52.70 36.43
CA LEU A 523 -19.46 -51.34 36.99
C LEU A 523 -18.16 -50.58 36.71
N THR A 524 -17.01 -51.21 36.93
CA THR A 524 -15.71 -50.57 36.62
C THR A 524 -15.57 -50.26 35.15
N ALA A 525 -15.93 -51.18 34.27
CA ALA A 525 -15.91 -50.95 32.82
C ALA A 525 -16.84 -49.81 32.40
N SER A 526 -18.09 -49.80 32.92
CA SER A 526 -19.06 -48.76 32.59
C SER A 526 -18.63 -47.38 33.11
N GLY A 527 -18.08 -47.29 34.33
CA GLY A 527 -17.55 -46.07 34.91
C GLY A 527 -16.33 -45.54 34.12
N CYS A 528 -15.40 -46.43 33.77
CA CYS A 528 -14.24 -46.06 32.97
C CYS A 528 -14.62 -45.62 31.55
N MET A 529 -15.60 -46.26 30.91
CA MET A 529 -16.10 -45.86 29.58
C MET A 529 -16.73 -44.46 29.60
N SER A 530 -17.46 -44.09 30.66
CA SER A 530 -18.00 -42.73 30.79
C SER A 530 -16.90 -41.67 30.94
N LEU A 531 -15.80 -42.00 31.64
CA LEU A 531 -14.62 -41.12 31.70
C LEU A 531 -13.91 -41.01 30.35
N VAL A 532 -13.80 -42.10 29.62
CA VAL A 532 -13.23 -42.09 28.25
C VAL A 532 -14.08 -41.25 27.32
N SER A 533 -15.39 -41.39 27.34
CA SER A 533 -16.28 -40.60 26.44
C SER A 533 -16.23 -39.11 26.76
N SER A 534 -16.17 -38.73 28.03
CA SER A 534 -16.00 -37.32 28.40
C SER A 534 -14.63 -36.75 28.00
N ALA A 535 -13.55 -37.54 28.17
CA ALA A 535 -12.22 -37.17 27.73
C ALA A 535 -12.11 -37.06 26.18
N ALA A 536 -12.75 -37.99 25.46
CA ALA A 536 -12.81 -37.96 24.00
C ALA A 536 -13.59 -36.74 23.49
N LEU A 537 -14.67 -36.35 24.15
CA LEU A 537 -15.41 -35.14 23.83
C LEU A 537 -14.56 -33.88 24.07
N ALA A 538 -13.87 -33.79 25.21
CA ALA A 538 -12.99 -32.68 25.53
C ALA A 538 -11.83 -32.55 24.52
N GLU A 539 -11.25 -33.68 24.09
CA GLU A 539 -10.22 -33.70 23.05
C GLU A 539 -10.77 -33.25 21.69
N ARG A 540 -11.95 -33.73 21.29
CA ARG A 540 -12.64 -33.28 20.09
C ARG A 540 -12.81 -31.76 20.09
N THR A 541 -13.35 -31.18 21.18
CA THR A 541 -13.57 -29.73 21.26
C THR A 541 -12.26 -28.94 21.19
N ARG A 542 -11.17 -29.47 21.77
CA ARG A 542 -9.83 -28.88 21.68
C ARG A 542 -9.30 -28.90 20.25
N VAL A 543 -9.37 -30.05 19.59
CA VAL A 543 -8.89 -30.20 18.20
C VAL A 543 -9.73 -29.37 17.22
N GLU A 544 -11.06 -29.36 17.40
CA GLU A 544 -11.94 -28.50 16.59
C GLU A 544 -11.60 -27.00 16.79
N ALA A 545 -11.26 -26.57 18.00
CA ALA A 545 -10.82 -25.19 18.25
C ALA A 545 -9.47 -24.88 17.59
N GLN A 546 -8.50 -25.82 17.65
CA GLN A 546 -7.21 -25.69 16.96
C GLN A 546 -7.40 -25.63 15.44
N MET A 547 -8.21 -26.53 14.86
CA MET A 547 -8.53 -26.49 13.44
C MET A 547 -9.19 -25.17 13.04
N ARG A 548 -10.12 -24.66 13.85
CA ARG A 548 -10.78 -23.37 13.59
C ARG A 548 -9.80 -22.21 13.57
N SER A 549 -8.85 -22.18 14.51
CA SER A 549 -7.80 -21.16 14.50
C SER A 549 -6.86 -21.29 13.28
N ALA A 550 -6.55 -22.52 12.87
CA ALA A 550 -5.77 -22.77 11.65
C ALA A 550 -6.53 -22.34 10.37
N MET A 551 -7.85 -22.61 10.30
CA MET A 551 -8.69 -22.12 9.19
C MET A 551 -8.74 -20.59 9.15
N MET A 552 -8.75 -19.94 10.30
CA MET A 552 -8.69 -18.47 10.39
C MET A 552 -7.34 -17.93 9.86
N ALA A 553 -6.23 -18.58 10.18
CA ALA A 553 -4.91 -18.22 9.65
C ALA A 553 -4.83 -18.38 8.11
N VAL A 554 -5.39 -19.48 7.59
CA VAL A 554 -5.47 -19.69 6.12
C VAL A 554 -6.36 -18.62 5.47
N ALA A 555 -7.52 -18.31 6.05
CA ALA A 555 -8.40 -17.25 5.56
C ALA A 555 -7.69 -15.88 5.54
N GLU A 556 -6.97 -15.55 6.60
CA GLU A 556 -6.18 -14.32 6.69
C GLU A 556 -5.11 -14.26 5.61
N GLN A 557 -4.26 -15.28 5.50
CA GLN A 557 -3.11 -15.27 4.61
C GLN A 557 -3.47 -15.32 3.12
N TYR A 558 -4.46 -16.12 2.75
CA TYR A 558 -4.75 -16.41 1.34
C TYR A 558 -5.86 -15.54 0.75
N VAL A 559 -6.73 -14.96 1.60
CA VAL A 559 -7.89 -14.19 1.14
C VAL A 559 -7.89 -12.77 1.71
N LEU A 560 -7.86 -12.61 3.03
CA LEU A 560 -8.07 -11.31 3.65
C LEU A 560 -6.87 -10.37 3.50
N ALA A 561 -5.63 -10.88 3.55
CA ALA A 561 -4.44 -10.07 3.35
C ALA A 561 -4.37 -9.47 1.92
N PRO A 562 -4.59 -10.23 0.83
CA PRO A 562 -4.69 -9.67 -0.52
C PRO A 562 -5.84 -8.67 -0.67
N VAL A 563 -7.01 -8.94 -0.08
CA VAL A 563 -8.15 -8.01 -0.11
C VAL A 563 -7.82 -6.72 0.64
N ARG A 564 -7.21 -6.81 1.83
CA ARG A 564 -6.80 -5.64 2.61
C ARG A 564 -5.74 -4.80 1.87
N GLN A 565 -4.86 -5.44 1.12
CA GLN A 565 -3.91 -4.74 0.25
C GLN A 565 -4.64 -3.90 -0.80
N GLU A 566 -5.64 -4.44 -1.49
CA GLU A 566 -6.45 -3.69 -2.46
C GLU A 566 -7.25 -2.54 -1.82
N LEU A 567 -7.80 -2.76 -0.62
CA LEU A 567 -8.48 -1.71 0.13
C LEU A 567 -7.52 -0.59 0.55
N SER A 568 -6.28 -0.92 0.95
CA SER A 568 -5.26 0.07 1.28
C SER A 568 -4.84 0.90 0.06
N GLU A 569 -4.77 0.29 -1.12
CA GLU A 569 -4.51 1.01 -2.38
C GLU A 569 -5.69 1.93 -2.75
N TYR A 570 -6.92 1.52 -2.49
CA TYR A 570 -8.10 2.38 -2.66
C TYR A 570 -8.07 3.56 -1.68
N ALA A 571 -7.78 3.31 -0.41
CA ALA A 571 -7.63 4.37 0.60
C ALA A 571 -6.53 5.37 0.21
N ARG A 572 -5.40 4.86 -0.29
CA ARG A 572 -4.30 5.70 -0.81
C ARG A 572 -4.77 6.55 -1.99
N PHE A 573 -5.46 5.95 -2.97
CA PHE A 573 -6.02 6.68 -4.10
C PHE A 573 -6.95 7.81 -3.64
N CYS A 574 -7.84 7.56 -2.70
CA CYS A 574 -8.74 8.57 -2.14
C CYS A 574 -7.98 9.70 -1.43
N GLY A 575 -6.93 9.37 -0.68
CA GLY A 575 -6.06 10.35 -0.03
C GLY A 575 -5.32 11.24 -1.04
N GLU A 576 -4.72 10.64 -2.09
CA GLU A 576 -4.06 11.40 -3.15
C GLU A 576 -5.06 12.26 -3.94
N LEU A 577 -6.28 11.77 -4.16
CA LEU A 577 -7.31 12.56 -4.84
C LEU A 577 -7.79 13.77 -4.02
N ARG A 578 -7.81 13.67 -2.68
CA ARG A 578 -8.04 14.83 -1.81
C ARG A 578 -6.91 15.84 -1.96
N THR A 579 -5.66 15.39 -1.84
CA THR A 579 -4.49 16.26 -2.02
C THR A 579 -4.49 16.92 -3.40
N LEU A 580 -4.97 16.23 -4.43
CA LEU A 580 -5.10 16.78 -5.78
C LEU A 580 -6.15 17.89 -5.85
N ARG A 581 -7.23 17.79 -5.07
CA ARG A 581 -8.33 18.79 -5.04
C ARG A 581 -7.96 20.01 -4.20
N ASP A 582 -7.38 19.80 -3.03
CA ASP A 582 -7.00 20.85 -2.07
C ASP A 582 -5.78 21.63 -2.56
#